data_f94a728d4230a7feec129a507b20efaa
#
_entry.id   f94a728d4230a7feec129a507b20efaa
#
_cell.length_a   1.000
_cell.length_b   1.000
_cell.length_c   1.000
_cell.angle_alpha   90.00
_cell.angle_beta   90.00
_cell.angle_gamma   90.00
#
_symmetry.space_group_name_H-M   'P 1'
#
loop_
_entity.id
_entity.type
_entity.pdbx_description
1 polymer ?
#
loop_
_entity_poly.entity_id
_entity_poly.type
_entity_poly.pdbx_seq_one_letter_code
_entity_poly.pdbx_strand_id
1 'polypeptide(L)'
;MITRPEVLAPAGDMECLNSALSFGADAVFLAGKMFGMRSASKNFDNTQLKQACELAHAKGAKLYVTCNTLPRNNELDFLPDYLSYAQECGVDAFIIADLGVFEAAKKYAPKVARHISTQAGVTNYATANVLYNMGASRVVLAREIPLDEIAQIRAKIPKTLKSSALFMVQCACRSPADVLFQVI
;
A
#
# COMPACT_ATOMS: atom_id res chain seq x y z
N MET A 1 -10.67 -18.30 -15.97
CA MET A 1 -10.68 -16.90 -16.43
C MET A 1 -9.44 -16.21 -15.86
N ILE A 2 -8.61 -15.62 -16.70
CA ILE A 2 -7.50 -14.76 -16.24
C ILE A 2 -8.16 -13.45 -15.84
N THR A 3 -8.19 -13.15 -14.55
CA THR A 3 -8.66 -11.86 -14.05
C THR A 3 -7.60 -10.79 -14.36
N ARG A 4 -8.04 -9.65 -14.89
CA ARG A 4 -7.15 -8.50 -15.10
C ARG A 4 -6.48 -8.13 -13.78
N PRO A 5 -5.17 -7.91 -13.75
CA PRO A 5 -4.49 -7.43 -12.54
C PRO A 5 -4.98 -6.02 -12.14
N GLU A 6 -4.98 -5.75 -10.84
CA GLU A 6 -5.30 -4.43 -10.28
C GLU A 6 -4.21 -3.42 -10.67
N VAL A 7 -4.59 -2.33 -11.30
CA VAL A 7 -3.67 -1.22 -11.60
C VAL A 7 -3.60 -0.31 -10.37
N LEU A 8 -2.45 -0.33 -9.69
CA LEU A 8 -2.17 0.51 -8.53
C LEU A 8 -1.27 1.67 -8.93
N ALA A 9 -1.77 2.91 -8.81
CA ALA A 9 -1.03 4.12 -9.17
C ALA A 9 -0.57 4.91 -7.93
N PRO A 10 0.61 5.57 -7.97
CA PRO A 10 1.03 6.49 -6.93
C PRO A 10 0.34 7.85 -7.07
N ALA A 11 0.04 8.50 -5.94
CA ALA A 11 -0.37 9.89 -5.91
C ALA A 11 0.45 10.68 -4.88
N GLY A 12 1.29 11.58 -5.36
CA GLY A 12 2.10 12.46 -4.51
C GLY A 12 1.33 13.67 -4.00
N ASP A 13 0.26 14.06 -4.69
CA ASP A 13 -0.63 15.18 -4.37
C ASP A 13 -2.02 14.97 -5.00
N MET A 14 -2.93 15.93 -4.80
CA MET A 14 -4.31 15.87 -5.32
C MET A 14 -4.38 15.91 -6.86
N GLU A 15 -3.43 16.55 -7.52
CA GLU A 15 -3.35 16.58 -8.99
C GLU A 15 -2.96 15.21 -9.55
N CYS A 16 -1.94 14.58 -8.95
CA CYS A 16 -1.53 13.21 -9.27
C CYS A 16 -2.68 12.21 -9.03
N LEU A 17 -3.42 12.38 -7.92
CA LEU A 17 -4.59 11.55 -7.62
C LEU A 17 -5.66 11.66 -8.71
N ASN A 18 -6.04 12.89 -9.08
CA ASN A 18 -7.01 13.12 -10.15
C ASN A 18 -6.55 12.51 -11.49
N SER A 19 -5.28 12.68 -11.83
CA SER A 19 -4.70 12.10 -13.03
C SER A 19 -4.77 10.57 -13.01
N ALA A 20 -4.31 9.92 -11.92
CA ALA A 20 -4.34 8.47 -11.77
C ALA A 20 -5.77 7.91 -11.94
N LEU A 21 -6.75 8.53 -11.28
CA LEU A 21 -8.15 8.13 -11.38
C LEU A 21 -8.73 8.36 -12.78
N SER A 22 -8.35 9.44 -13.47
CA SER A 22 -8.81 9.73 -14.83
C SER A 22 -8.25 8.77 -15.86
N PHE A 23 -7.04 8.24 -15.63
CA PHE A 23 -6.42 7.21 -16.46
C PHE A 23 -6.82 5.78 -16.08
N GLY A 24 -7.77 5.61 -15.18
CA GLY A 24 -8.40 4.31 -14.89
C GLY A 24 -7.63 3.43 -13.91
N ALA A 25 -6.95 4.03 -12.93
CA ALA A 25 -6.37 3.28 -11.82
C ALA A 25 -7.48 2.56 -11.02
N ASP A 26 -7.29 1.28 -10.72
CA ASP A 26 -8.21 0.49 -9.88
C ASP A 26 -7.99 0.78 -8.39
N ALA A 27 -6.78 1.20 -8.05
CA ALA A 27 -6.43 1.66 -6.72
C ALA A 27 -5.34 2.75 -6.80
N VAL A 28 -5.31 3.62 -5.80
CA VAL A 28 -4.28 4.64 -5.67
C VAL A 28 -3.64 4.52 -4.30
N PHE A 29 -2.31 4.68 -4.21
CA PHE A 29 -1.64 4.79 -2.94
C PHE A 29 -1.01 6.17 -2.75
N LEU A 30 -1.09 6.66 -1.53
CA LEU A 30 -0.57 7.95 -1.13
C LEU A 30 0.06 7.92 0.27
N ALA A 31 0.79 8.96 0.61
CA ALA A 31 1.37 9.15 1.94
C ALA A 31 0.68 10.31 2.66
N GLY A 32 0.32 10.11 3.92
CA GLY A 32 0.01 11.20 4.83
C GLY A 32 1.27 11.95 5.26
N LYS A 33 1.09 13.06 5.98
CA LYS A 33 2.22 13.83 6.55
C LYS A 33 3.02 13.05 7.59
N MET A 34 2.44 11.97 8.15
CA MET A 34 3.08 11.09 9.13
C MET A 34 3.19 9.67 8.57
N PHE A 35 4.17 8.91 9.05
CA PHE A 35 4.38 7.48 8.80
C PHE A 35 4.63 7.07 7.33
N GLY A 36 4.63 8.00 6.39
CA GLY A 36 5.01 7.73 5.00
C GLY A 36 6.50 7.96 4.77
N MET A 37 7.19 7.02 4.11
CA MET A 37 8.64 7.07 3.91
C MET A 37 9.10 8.21 2.99
N ARG A 38 8.25 8.65 2.09
CA ARG A 38 8.53 9.82 1.26
C ARG A 38 7.99 11.06 1.98
N SER A 39 8.85 11.70 2.79
CA SER A 39 8.54 13.01 3.39
C SER A 39 8.64 14.12 2.32
N ALA A 40 7.67 14.14 1.41
CA ALA A 40 7.54 15.24 0.47
C ALA A 40 6.71 16.36 1.11
N SER A 41 7.05 17.60 0.80
CA SER A 41 6.30 18.79 1.23
C SER A 41 4.84 18.80 0.81
N LYS A 42 4.45 17.92 -0.12
CA LYS A 42 3.12 17.79 -0.70
C LYS A 42 2.31 16.60 -0.18
N ASN A 43 2.79 15.86 0.85
CA ASN A 43 2.01 14.76 1.43
C ASN A 43 0.65 15.23 1.96
N PHE A 44 -0.33 14.35 1.89
CA PHE A 44 -1.73 14.64 2.22
C PHE A 44 -1.90 14.93 3.71
N ASP A 45 -2.52 16.07 4.02
CA ASP A 45 -3.00 16.35 5.37
C ASP A 45 -4.35 15.63 5.63
N ASN A 46 -4.84 15.75 6.86
CA ASN A 46 -6.06 15.06 7.28
C ASN A 46 -7.27 15.42 6.42
N THR A 47 -7.44 16.69 6.08
CA THR A 47 -8.55 17.15 5.24
C THR A 47 -8.43 16.60 3.82
N GLN A 48 -7.22 16.67 3.25
CA GLN A 48 -6.93 16.13 1.93
C GLN A 48 -7.08 14.62 1.89
N LEU A 49 -6.74 13.88 2.97
CA LEU A 49 -6.93 12.44 3.04
C LEU A 49 -8.40 12.06 2.91
N LYS A 50 -9.28 12.76 3.63
CA LYS A 50 -10.73 12.54 3.53
C LYS A 50 -11.25 12.81 2.12
N GLN A 51 -10.88 13.95 1.53
CA GLN A 51 -11.25 14.30 0.15
C GLN A 51 -10.73 13.26 -0.86
N ALA A 52 -9.50 12.76 -0.65
CA ALA A 52 -8.91 11.74 -1.51
C ALA A 52 -9.69 10.41 -1.46
N CYS A 53 -10.15 9.98 -0.28
CA CYS A 53 -10.99 8.79 -0.13
C CYS A 53 -12.32 8.97 -0.88
N GLU A 54 -13.02 10.08 -0.65
CA GLU A 54 -14.29 10.40 -1.30
C GLU A 54 -14.16 10.40 -2.82
N LEU A 55 -13.09 11.03 -3.34
CA LEU A 55 -12.84 11.13 -4.77
C LEU A 55 -12.51 9.76 -5.40
N ALA A 56 -11.66 8.95 -4.76
CA ALA A 56 -11.33 7.61 -5.23
C ALA A 56 -12.57 6.72 -5.28
N HIS A 57 -13.35 6.70 -4.20
CA HIS A 57 -14.56 5.90 -4.11
C HIS A 57 -15.64 6.34 -5.11
N ALA A 58 -15.79 7.64 -5.35
CA ALA A 58 -16.71 8.16 -6.38
C ALA A 58 -16.35 7.67 -7.80
N LYS A 59 -15.09 7.31 -8.03
CA LYS A 59 -14.59 6.72 -9.29
C LYS A 59 -14.56 5.19 -9.27
N GLY A 60 -14.99 4.55 -8.16
CA GLY A 60 -14.95 3.09 -7.98
C GLY A 60 -13.55 2.54 -7.73
N ALA A 61 -12.56 3.40 -7.46
CA ALA A 61 -11.20 3.02 -7.13
C ALA A 61 -11.00 2.91 -5.61
N LYS A 62 -9.98 2.15 -5.20
CA LYS A 62 -9.58 2.02 -3.78
C LYS A 62 -8.49 3.01 -3.43
N LEU A 63 -8.42 3.38 -2.14
CA LEU A 63 -7.37 4.23 -1.64
C LEU A 63 -6.55 3.52 -0.55
N TYR A 64 -5.23 3.45 -0.76
CA TYR A 64 -4.28 2.86 0.17
C TYR A 64 -3.37 3.93 0.76
N VAL A 65 -3.13 3.86 2.07
CA VAL A 65 -2.24 4.80 2.77
C VAL A 65 -0.95 4.10 3.18
N THR A 66 0.17 4.71 2.86
CA THR A 66 1.47 4.18 3.28
C THR A 66 1.75 4.54 4.74
N CYS A 67 1.98 3.51 5.55
CA CYS A 67 2.50 3.56 6.91
C CYS A 67 3.78 2.71 6.94
N ASN A 68 4.72 3.02 6.06
CA ASN A 68 5.86 2.17 5.75
C ASN A 68 7.21 2.72 6.23
N THR A 69 7.19 3.67 7.14
CA THR A 69 8.35 4.04 7.96
C THR A 69 8.57 3.01 9.06
N LEU A 70 9.77 3.01 9.64
CA LEU A 70 10.10 2.33 10.90
C LEU A 70 10.06 3.39 12.00
N PRO A 71 8.93 3.59 12.69
CA PRO A 71 8.77 4.69 13.62
C PRO A 71 9.63 4.49 14.87
N ARG A 72 10.10 5.59 15.43
CA ARG A 72 10.75 5.63 16.76
C ARG A 72 9.70 5.71 17.86
N ASN A 73 10.11 5.41 19.10
CA ASN A 73 9.20 5.38 20.25
C ASN A 73 8.37 6.66 20.43
N ASN A 74 8.99 7.82 20.20
CA ASN A 74 8.32 9.12 20.31
C ASN A 74 7.28 9.39 19.19
N GLU A 75 7.30 8.61 18.13
CA GLU A 75 6.34 8.73 17.04
C GLU A 75 5.13 7.79 17.24
N LEU A 76 5.30 6.73 18.03
CA LEU A 76 4.25 5.74 18.28
C LEU A 76 3.05 6.31 19.05
N ASP A 77 3.23 7.36 19.84
CA ASP A 77 2.15 7.99 20.61
C ASP A 77 1.07 8.61 19.70
N PHE A 78 1.43 9.01 18.49
CA PHE A 78 0.50 9.59 17.51
C PHE A 78 -0.17 8.54 16.61
N LEU A 79 0.31 7.31 16.63
CA LEU A 79 -0.12 6.25 15.72
C LEU A 79 -1.59 5.84 15.92
N PRO A 80 -2.11 5.69 17.16
CA PRO A 80 -3.51 5.31 17.39
C PRO A 80 -4.50 6.27 16.76
N ASP A 81 -4.31 7.57 16.97
CA ASP A 81 -5.21 8.60 16.46
C ASP A 81 -5.14 8.69 14.94
N TYR A 82 -3.93 8.60 14.38
CA TYR A 82 -3.73 8.59 12.93
C TYR A 82 -4.44 7.42 12.23
N LEU A 83 -4.29 6.21 12.77
CA LEU A 83 -4.91 5.00 12.21
C LEU A 83 -6.44 5.04 12.33
N SER A 84 -6.95 5.47 13.48
CA SER A 84 -8.40 5.62 13.71
C SER A 84 -8.99 6.64 12.75
N TYR A 85 -8.37 7.79 12.60
CA TYR A 85 -8.81 8.83 11.68
C TYR A 85 -8.78 8.35 10.21
N ALA A 86 -7.73 7.67 9.80
CA ALA A 86 -7.66 7.12 8.45
C ALA A 86 -8.78 6.10 8.17
N GLN A 87 -9.15 5.28 9.16
CA GLN A 87 -10.30 4.38 9.05
C GLN A 87 -11.62 5.18 8.92
N GLU A 88 -11.80 6.25 9.68
CA GLU A 88 -12.98 7.12 9.59
C GLU A 88 -13.10 7.81 8.23
N CYS A 89 -11.97 8.16 7.61
CA CYS A 89 -11.92 8.69 6.25
C CYS A 89 -12.31 7.66 5.19
N GLY A 90 -12.34 6.37 5.52
CA GLY A 90 -12.68 5.30 4.58
C GLY A 90 -11.49 4.72 3.82
N VAL A 91 -10.27 4.81 4.36
CA VAL A 91 -9.09 4.17 3.78
C VAL A 91 -9.30 2.66 3.63
N ASP A 92 -9.04 2.11 2.44
CA ASP A 92 -9.27 0.69 2.15
C ASP A 92 -8.15 -0.21 2.69
N ALA A 93 -6.88 0.26 2.64
CA ALA A 93 -5.76 -0.50 3.18
C ALA A 93 -4.60 0.39 3.64
N PHE A 94 -3.85 -0.09 4.62
CA PHE A 94 -2.53 0.43 4.98
C PHE A 94 -1.43 -0.41 4.33
N ILE A 95 -0.39 0.24 3.82
CA ILE A 95 0.84 -0.39 3.33
C ILE A 95 1.90 -0.23 4.41
N ILE A 96 2.23 -1.32 5.11
CA ILE A 96 2.95 -1.32 6.39
C ILE A 96 4.27 -2.09 6.25
N ALA A 97 5.34 -1.58 6.84
CA ALA A 97 6.64 -2.26 6.92
C ALA A 97 6.97 -2.76 8.33
N ASP A 98 6.57 -2.01 9.36
CA ASP A 98 6.89 -2.29 10.77
C ASP A 98 5.82 -3.17 11.42
N LEU A 99 6.23 -4.19 12.19
CA LEU A 99 5.31 -5.11 12.84
C LEU A 99 4.54 -4.46 14.01
N GLY A 100 5.12 -3.48 14.69
CA GLY A 100 4.44 -2.71 15.73
C GLY A 100 3.30 -1.87 15.13
N VAL A 101 3.57 -1.21 13.98
CA VAL A 101 2.54 -0.51 13.22
C VAL A 101 1.46 -1.48 12.73
N PHE A 102 1.84 -2.69 12.34
CA PHE A 102 0.90 -3.72 11.89
C PHE A 102 -0.08 -4.14 13.01
N GLU A 103 0.43 -4.41 14.20
CA GLU A 103 -0.41 -4.75 15.36
C GLU A 103 -1.24 -3.53 15.83
N ALA A 104 -0.69 -2.33 15.79
CA ALA A 104 -1.46 -1.12 16.07
C ALA A 104 -2.62 -0.95 15.08
N ALA A 105 -2.40 -1.20 13.78
CA ALA A 105 -3.44 -1.13 12.76
C ALA A 105 -4.56 -2.16 13.01
N LYS A 106 -4.22 -3.37 13.48
CA LYS A 106 -5.24 -4.35 13.90
C LYS A 106 -6.11 -3.84 15.05
N LYS A 107 -5.50 -3.13 15.99
CA LYS A 107 -6.17 -2.67 17.22
C LYS A 107 -7.02 -1.42 16.95
N TYR A 108 -6.44 -0.42 16.27
CA TYR A 108 -7.04 0.92 16.16
C TYR A 108 -7.77 1.17 14.84
N ALA A 109 -7.54 0.34 13.82
CA ALA A 109 -8.22 0.41 12.53
C ALA A 109 -8.59 -0.99 12.00
N PRO A 110 -9.38 -1.78 12.75
CA PRO A 110 -9.64 -3.20 12.44
C PRO A 110 -10.36 -3.42 11.10
N LYS A 111 -11.07 -2.43 10.59
CA LYS A 111 -11.81 -2.52 9.32
C LYS A 111 -10.93 -2.26 8.09
N VAL A 112 -9.75 -1.66 8.28
CA VAL A 112 -8.82 -1.35 7.20
C VAL A 112 -7.94 -2.55 6.90
N ALA A 113 -7.82 -2.93 5.63
CA ALA A 113 -6.96 -4.03 5.22
C ALA A 113 -5.47 -3.71 5.48
N ARG A 114 -4.67 -4.73 5.74
CA ARG A 114 -3.23 -4.60 6.01
C ARG A 114 -2.45 -5.25 4.89
N HIS A 115 -1.73 -4.42 4.14
CA HIS A 115 -0.81 -4.81 3.09
C HIS A 115 0.62 -4.68 3.60
N ILE A 116 1.42 -5.72 3.42
CA ILE A 116 2.83 -5.68 3.80
C ILE A 116 3.61 -4.97 2.69
N SER A 117 4.35 -3.93 3.07
CA SER A 117 5.22 -3.18 2.17
C SER A 117 6.39 -4.02 1.66
N THR A 118 6.89 -3.71 0.46
CA THR A 118 8.14 -4.28 -0.06
C THR A 118 9.34 -4.05 0.88
N GLN A 119 9.27 -3.04 1.73
CA GLN A 119 10.31 -2.73 2.72
C GLN A 119 10.39 -3.70 3.87
N ALA A 120 9.36 -4.52 4.10
CA ALA A 120 9.43 -5.63 5.02
C ALA A 120 10.27 -6.81 4.49
N GLY A 121 10.74 -6.74 3.23
CA GLY A 121 11.70 -7.69 2.66
C GLY A 121 11.13 -9.10 2.50
N VAL A 122 9.89 -9.25 2.05
CA VAL A 122 9.30 -10.59 1.85
C VAL A 122 9.87 -11.23 0.58
N THR A 123 10.71 -12.24 0.76
CA THR A 123 11.41 -12.93 -0.31
C THR A 123 11.01 -14.40 -0.47
N ASN A 124 10.18 -14.95 0.41
CA ASN A 124 9.83 -16.36 0.40
C ASN A 124 8.41 -16.63 0.93
N TYR A 125 7.89 -17.80 0.61
CA TYR A 125 6.53 -18.21 1.02
C TYR A 125 6.38 -18.42 2.53
N ALA A 126 7.45 -18.79 3.25
CA ALA A 126 7.37 -19.02 4.69
C ALA A 126 7.08 -17.71 5.44
N THR A 127 7.81 -16.62 5.10
CA THR A 127 7.56 -15.28 5.62
C THR A 127 6.16 -14.79 5.24
N ALA A 128 5.74 -15.00 3.98
CA ALA A 128 4.41 -14.61 3.52
C ALA A 128 3.29 -15.33 4.32
N ASN A 129 3.45 -16.62 4.61
CA ASN A 129 2.50 -17.40 5.41
C ASN A 129 2.44 -16.93 6.87
N VAL A 130 3.57 -16.59 7.49
CA VAL A 130 3.59 -16.01 8.86
C VAL A 130 2.81 -14.70 8.88
N LEU A 131 3.06 -13.79 7.95
CA LEU A 131 2.37 -12.50 7.85
C LEU A 131 0.87 -12.69 7.58
N TYR A 132 0.50 -13.67 6.76
CA TYR A 132 -0.91 -14.04 6.54
C TYR A 132 -1.58 -14.49 7.84
N ASN A 133 -0.94 -15.36 8.61
CA ASN A 133 -1.46 -15.85 9.90
C ASN A 133 -1.59 -14.72 10.93
N MET A 134 -0.76 -13.69 10.84
CA MET A 134 -0.90 -12.47 11.64
C MET A 134 -2.08 -11.58 11.18
N GLY A 135 -2.62 -11.80 9.98
CA GLY A 135 -3.77 -11.09 9.42
C GLY A 135 -3.46 -10.13 8.27
N ALA A 136 -2.34 -10.31 7.60
CA ALA A 136 -2.07 -9.59 6.35
C ALA A 136 -3.00 -10.10 5.24
N SER A 137 -3.58 -9.18 4.49
CA SER A 137 -4.43 -9.49 3.33
C SER A 137 -3.67 -9.45 2.00
N ARG A 138 -2.49 -8.81 2.00
CA ARG A 138 -1.62 -8.70 0.83
C ARG A 138 -0.16 -8.61 1.28
N VAL A 139 0.74 -9.18 0.50
CA VAL A 139 2.19 -8.99 0.63
C VAL A 139 2.74 -8.42 -0.68
N VAL A 140 3.54 -7.36 -0.57
CA VAL A 140 4.33 -6.84 -1.68
C VAL A 140 5.71 -7.46 -1.58
N LEU A 141 6.04 -8.31 -2.56
CA LEU A 141 7.29 -9.04 -2.58
C LEU A 141 8.48 -8.09 -2.79
N ALA A 142 9.65 -8.49 -2.33
CA ALA A 142 10.88 -7.77 -2.56
C ALA A 142 11.20 -7.70 -4.07
N ARG A 143 11.86 -6.63 -4.50
CA ARG A 143 12.06 -6.32 -5.93
C ARG A 143 13.08 -7.23 -6.62
N GLU A 144 13.97 -7.81 -5.85
CA GLU A 144 15.07 -8.67 -6.27
C GLU A 144 14.63 -10.11 -6.61
N ILE A 145 13.36 -10.46 -6.38
CA ILE A 145 12.88 -11.83 -6.60
C ILE A 145 12.62 -12.05 -8.10
N PRO A 146 13.21 -13.07 -8.72
CA PRO A 146 12.95 -13.41 -10.10
C PRO A 146 11.53 -14.01 -10.30
N LEU A 147 11.03 -13.95 -11.53
CA LEU A 147 9.63 -14.31 -11.85
C LEU A 147 9.29 -15.77 -11.53
N ASP A 148 10.23 -16.68 -11.71
CA ASP A 148 10.07 -18.10 -11.40
C ASP A 148 9.93 -18.35 -9.90
N GLU A 149 10.66 -17.62 -9.07
CA GLU A 149 10.49 -17.68 -7.61
C GLU A 149 9.18 -17.05 -7.16
N ILE A 150 8.71 -15.98 -7.80
CA ILE A 150 7.38 -15.41 -7.54
C ILE A 150 6.30 -16.47 -7.79
N ALA A 151 6.40 -17.22 -8.88
CA ALA A 151 5.48 -18.31 -9.17
C ALA A 151 5.51 -19.41 -8.08
N GLN A 152 6.69 -19.77 -7.59
CA GLN A 152 6.86 -20.73 -6.49
C GLN A 152 6.24 -20.23 -5.18
N ILE A 153 6.46 -18.95 -4.83
CA ILE A 153 5.84 -18.31 -3.67
C ILE A 153 4.32 -18.38 -3.82
N ARG A 154 3.78 -17.96 -4.98
CA ARG A 154 2.34 -17.96 -5.24
C ARG A 154 1.70 -19.34 -5.11
N ALA A 155 2.38 -20.39 -5.52
CA ALA A 155 1.91 -21.77 -5.41
C ALA A 155 1.80 -22.28 -3.97
N LYS A 156 2.57 -21.67 -3.03
CA LYS A 156 2.72 -22.15 -1.63
C LYS A 156 2.04 -21.25 -0.60
N ILE A 157 1.43 -20.15 -1.00
CA ILE A 157 0.67 -19.26 -0.11
C ILE A 157 -0.84 -19.44 -0.30
N PRO A 158 -1.67 -19.12 0.71
CA PRO A 158 -3.13 -19.20 0.60
C PRO A 158 -3.68 -18.39 -0.58
N LYS A 159 -4.70 -18.91 -1.24
CA LYS A 159 -5.36 -18.19 -2.38
C LYS A 159 -5.97 -16.85 -1.96
N THR A 160 -6.37 -16.72 -0.71
CA THR A 160 -6.93 -15.50 -0.11
C THR A 160 -5.88 -14.43 0.18
N LEU A 161 -4.60 -14.80 0.32
CA LEU A 161 -3.52 -13.84 0.44
C LEU A 161 -3.16 -13.31 -0.93
N LYS A 162 -3.35 -12.01 -1.16
CA LYS A 162 -2.90 -11.35 -2.39
C LYS A 162 -1.38 -11.17 -2.35
N SER A 163 -0.72 -11.42 -3.46
CA SER A 163 0.71 -11.12 -3.64
C SER A 163 0.86 -10.07 -4.73
N SER A 164 1.83 -9.19 -4.58
CA SER A 164 2.11 -8.13 -5.53
C SER A 164 3.60 -8.09 -5.79
N ALA A 165 3.98 -7.99 -7.05
CA ALA A 165 5.34 -7.74 -7.46
C ALA A 165 5.42 -6.34 -8.09
N LEU A 166 6.50 -5.63 -7.79
CA LEU A 166 6.76 -4.31 -8.34
C LEU A 166 7.60 -4.45 -9.60
N PHE A 167 7.03 -4.16 -10.75
CA PHE A 167 7.78 -4.04 -12.00
C PHE A 167 8.08 -2.56 -12.26
N MET A 168 9.36 -2.22 -12.38
CA MET A 168 9.77 -0.91 -12.86
C MET A 168 9.75 -0.94 -14.39
N VAL A 169 8.81 -0.23 -14.99
CA VAL A 169 8.90 0.10 -16.42
C VAL A 169 9.74 1.37 -16.51
N GLN A 170 10.94 1.23 -17.02
CA GLN A 170 11.80 2.37 -17.32
C GLN A 170 11.19 3.11 -18.51
N CYS A 171 10.42 4.15 -18.24
CA CYS A 171 9.91 5.02 -19.29
C CYS A 171 11.09 5.81 -19.86
N ALA A 172 11.29 5.78 -21.17
CA ALA A 172 12.34 6.52 -21.86
C ALA A 172 12.19 8.07 -21.79
N CYS A 173 11.18 8.55 -21.14
CA CYS A 173 10.94 9.96 -20.86
C CYS A 173 11.69 10.37 -19.59
N ARG A 174 12.53 11.36 -19.68
CA ARG A 174 13.39 11.96 -18.63
C ARG A 174 12.64 12.60 -17.46
N SER A 175 11.64 11.93 -16.89
CA SER A 175 10.98 12.35 -15.64
C SER A 175 10.93 11.16 -14.69
N PRO A 176 11.27 11.32 -13.39
CA PRO A 176 11.30 10.23 -12.43
C PRO A 176 9.89 9.93 -11.92
N ALA A 177 8.96 9.66 -12.79
CA ALA A 177 7.68 9.08 -12.45
C ALA A 177 7.81 7.57 -12.64
N ASP A 178 8.24 6.87 -11.60
CA ASP A 178 8.19 5.41 -11.53
C ASP A 178 6.71 5.00 -11.64
N VAL A 179 6.29 4.60 -12.82
CA VAL A 179 4.98 3.96 -13.00
C VAL A 179 5.12 2.55 -12.46
N LEU A 180 4.57 2.32 -11.29
CA LEU A 180 4.50 1.00 -10.67
C LEU A 180 3.31 0.25 -11.24
N PHE A 181 3.56 -0.77 -12.04
CA PHE A 181 2.54 -1.77 -12.36
C PHE A 181 2.59 -2.87 -11.30
N GLN A 182 1.47 -3.08 -10.62
CA GLN A 182 1.31 -4.18 -9.71
C GLN A 182 0.60 -5.32 -10.44
N VAL A 183 1.31 -6.43 -10.64
CA VAL A 183 0.70 -7.68 -11.13
C VAL A 183 0.30 -8.52 -9.91
N ILE A 184 -0.95 -8.92 -9.87
CA ILE A 184 -1.52 -9.79 -8.84
C ILE A 184 -1.62 -11.22 -9.37
#